data_113641451360f15f4159bcc7c34f4f39
#
_entry.id   113641451360f15f4159bcc7c34f4f39
#
_cell.length_a   1.000
_cell.length_b   1.000
_cell.length_c   1.000
_cell.angle_alpha   90.00
_cell.angle_beta   90.00
_cell.angle_gamma   90.00
#
_symmetry.space_group_name_H-M   'P 1'
#
loop_
_entity.id
_entity.type
_entity.pdbx_description
1 polymer ?
#
loop_
_entity_poly.entity_id
_entity_poly.type
_entity_poly.pdbx_seq_one_letter_code
_entity_poly.pdbx_strand_id
1 'polypeptide(L)'
;MPVGDKIRVIIVDDVSETRENVRKLLQFESDVDVVGLARTGREAIQITQELNPDVVLMDINMPDMDGISATEAIRSKQPTVQVVILSVQSDQNYMRRAMLAGARDFLTKPPMGDELISAIRRAGAMAQSERSKSIPVQALPSAGNIGILPAGYGVPKGKIVIVYSPKGGTGCTTLAVNLALTLHNEDTRVALVDGNLQFGDVAVFMNEQGKNTIIDLAPRAEELDPEIVEEVMLKHSVSGLHILAAPSRPEYAEKVSSGQFARVLEYLSQVYSYVVVDTASLLTDVTLAAIDVSDLMVLVTTQDIPSIKNCRLVLDLLQTMGIDKDRVLFAMNRYDKRISITPERVAENLKQEVSSVIPLDEATVMKAVNRGVPFVLDSKNQPASRGIFSLAESVRARIAAQETADEPNRASKR
;
A
#
# COMPACT_ATOMS: atom_id res chain seq x y z
N MET A 1 8.76 32.84 -7.81
CA MET A 1 8.51 31.41 -7.68
C MET A 1 9.46 30.71 -8.63
N PRO A 2 10.26 29.72 -8.24
CA PRO A 2 11.09 28.99 -9.20
C PRO A 2 10.14 28.26 -10.16
N VAL A 3 10.45 28.32 -11.46
CA VAL A 3 9.74 27.60 -12.52
C VAL A 3 10.04 26.12 -12.30
N GLY A 4 9.10 25.38 -11.68
CA GLY A 4 9.20 23.93 -11.61
C GLY A 4 9.18 23.34 -13.03
N ASP A 5 9.90 22.25 -13.26
CA ASP A 5 9.88 21.55 -14.54
C ASP A 5 8.44 21.15 -14.88
N LYS A 6 7.98 21.49 -16.09
CA LYS A 6 6.64 21.14 -16.57
C LYS A 6 6.49 19.63 -16.66
N ILE A 7 5.30 19.13 -16.37
CA ILE A 7 4.95 17.72 -16.55
C ILE A 7 4.88 17.40 -18.04
N ARG A 8 5.74 16.51 -18.50
CA ARG A 8 5.86 16.13 -19.92
C ARG A 8 4.87 14.99 -20.23
N VAL A 9 3.92 15.26 -21.14
CA VAL A 9 2.81 14.36 -21.43
C VAL A 9 2.85 13.87 -22.87
N ILE A 10 2.63 12.59 -23.11
CA ILE A 10 2.29 11.99 -24.42
C ILE A 10 0.82 11.63 -24.44
N ILE A 11 0.13 11.91 -25.56
CA ILE A 11 -1.26 11.55 -25.78
C ILE A 11 -1.34 10.45 -26.83
N VAL A 12 -1.96 9.34 -26.48
CA VAL A 12 -2.09 8.14 -27.32
C VAL A 12 -3.56 7.79 -27.51
N ASP A 13 -4.03 7.89 -28.75
CA ASP A 13 -5.42 7.60 -29.12
C ASP A 13 -5.46 7.39 -30.66
N ASP A 14 -6.22 6.45 -31.19
CA ASP A 14 -6.29 6.22 -32.63
C ASP A 14 -7.15 7.28 -33.36
N VAL A 15 -8.07 7.92 -32.64
CA VAL A 15 -8.94 8.98 -33.17
C VAL A 15 -8.24 10.34 -33.09
N SER A 16 -7.95 10.91 -34.25
CA SER A 16 -7.22 12.21 -34.36
C SER A 16 -7.95 13.37 -33.68
N GLU A 17 -9.27 13.38 -33.72
CA GLU A 17 -10.08 14.42 -33.11
C GLU A 17 -9.97 14.38 -31.58
N THR A 18 -9.99 13.20 -31.00
CA THR A 18 -9.83 13.00 -29.54
C THR A 18 -8.46 13.49 -29.09
N ARG A 19 -7.37 13.12 -29.80
CA ARG A 19 -6.01 13.61 -29.51
C ARG A 19 -5.92 15.14 -29.53
N GLU A 20 -6.50 15.77 -30.54
CA GLU A 20 -6.48 17.24 -30.66
C GLU A 20 -7.34 17.92 -29.58
N ASN A 21 -8.46 17.33 -29.18
CA ASN A 21 -9.31 17.88 -28.12
C ASN A 21 -8.59 17.82 -26.76
N VAL A 22 -7.97 16.69 -26.43
CA VAL A 22 -7.16 16.56 -25.21
C VAL A 22 -5.95 17.52 -25.26
N ARG A 23 -5.26 17.62 -26.40
CA ARG A 23 -4.14 18.55 -26.56
C ARG A 23 -4.54 20.00 -26.33
N LYS A 24 -5.68 20.43 -26.90
CA LYS A 24 -6.20 21.79 -26.74
C LYS A 24 -6.56 22.07 -25.28
N LEU A 25 -7.15 21.11 -24.59
CA LEU A 25 -7.50 21.23 -23.17
C LEU A 25 -6.23 21.44 -22.33
N LEU A 26 -5.18 20.67 -22.57
CA LEU A 26 -3.93 20.77 -21.83
C LEU A 26 -3.09 22.01 -22.17
N GLN A 27 -3.32 22.68 -23.32
CA GLN A 27 -2.63 23.93 -23.70
C GLN A 27 -2.91 25.09 -22.71
N PHE A 28 -4.01 25.06 -21.98
CA PHE A 28 -4.35 26.11 -21.00
C PHE A 28 -3.67 25.89 -19.66
N GLU A 29 -3.03 24.74 -19.44
CA GLU A 29 -2.34 24.41 -18.20
C GLU A 29 -0.85 24.80 -18.27
N SER A 30 -0.46 25.73 -17.40
CA SER A 30 0.90 26.30 -17.43
C SER A 30 1.99 25.33 -16.97
N ASP A 31 1.61 24.30 -16.22
CA ASP A 31 2.44 23.27 -15.60
C ASP A 31 2.51 21.96 -16.41
N VAL A 32 1.82 21.88 -17.57
CA VAL A 32 1.80 20.70 -18.43
C VAL A 32 2.42 21.04 -19.80
N ASP A 33 3.18 20.10 -20.38
CA ASP A 33 3.75 20.20 -21.72
C ASP A 33 3.48 18.92 -22.51
N VAL A 34 2.73 19.02 -23.61
CA VAL A 34 2.43 17.88 -24.50
C VAL A 34 3.61 17.71 -25.45
N VAL A 35 4.50 16.75 -25.15
CA VAL A 35 5.75 16.51 -25.87
C VAL A 35 5.62 15.53 -27.03
N GLY A 36 4.51 14.76 -27.12
CA GLY A 36 4.32 13.80 -28.20
C GLY A 36 2.87 13.37 -28.38
N LEU A 37 2.56 12.87 -29.57
CA LEU A 37 1.28 12.29 -29.94
C LEU A 37 1.53 10.94 -30.61
N ALA A 38 0.75 9.91 -30.27
CA ALA A 38 0.79 8.61 -30.92
C ALA A 38 -0.61 8.12 -31.26
N ARG A 39 -0.72 7.26 -32.26
CA ARG A 39 -2.00 6.72 -32.74
C ARG A 39 -2.14 5.20 -32.58
N THR A 40 -1.07 4.55 -32.15
CA THR A 40 -1.07 3.09 -31.88
C THR A 40 -0.24 2.77 -30.66
N GLY A 41 -0.46 1.60 -30.05
CA GLY A 41 0.31 1.14 -28.91
C GLY A 41 1.80 1.00 -29.21
N ARG A 42 2.16 0.54 -30.40
CA ARG A 42 3.58 0.42 -30.82
C ARG A 42 4.26 1.77 -30.97
N GLU A 43 3.60 2.72 -31.61
CA GLU A 43 4.08 4.10 -31.74
C GLU A 43 4.26 4.74 -30.35
N ALA A 44 3.31 4.50 -29.43
CA ALA A 44 3.39 4.97 -28.04
C ALA A 44 4.64 4.45 -27.34
N ILE A 45 4.96 3.14 -27.44
CA ILE A 45 6.15 2.55 -26.85
C ILE A 45 7.43 3.20 -27.42
N GLN A 46 7.50 3.39 -28.72
CA GLN A 46 8.66 3.99 -29.36
C GLN A 46 8.87 5.44 -28.96
N ILE A 47 7.84 6.27 -29.05
CA ILE A 47 7.91 7.70 -28.71
C ILE A 47 8.19 7.88 -27.21
N THR A 48 7.64 7.01 -26.35
CA THR A 48 7.93 7.03 -24.92
C THR A 48 9.42 6.81 -24.64
N GLN A 49 10.06 5.87 -25.35
CA GLN A 49 11.50 5.63 -25.22
C GLN A 49 12.35 6.81 -25.72
N GLU A 50 11.94 7.47 -26.79
CA GLU A 50 12.67 8.60 -27.38
C GLU A 50 12.53 9.88 -26.54
N LEU A 51 11.32 10.17 -26.06
CA LEU A 51 11.00 11.44 -25.41
C LEU A 51 11.10 11.40 -23.89
N ASN A 52 11.11 10.21 -23.25
CA ASN A 52 11.11 10.05 -21.79
C ASN A 52 10.09 10.99 -21.09
N PRO A 53 8.78 10.83 -21.35
CA PRO A 53 7.74 11.65 -20.73
C PRO A 53 7.61 11.35 -19.24
N ASP A 54 6.87 12.19 -18.53
CA ASP A 54 6.44 11.90 -17.16
C ASP A 54 5.15 11.06 -17.16
N VAL A 55 4.23 11.41 -18.06
CA VAL A 55 2.89 10.81 -18.14
C VAL A 55 2.57 10.42 -19.58
N VAL A 56 1.94 9.27 -19.75
CA VAL A 56 1.33 8.81 -21.01
C VAL A 56 -0.18 8.69 -20.80
N LEU A 57 -0.95 9.49 -21.52
CA LEU A 57 -2.41 9.32 -21.63
C LEU A 57 -2.68 8.28 -22.70
N MET A 58 -3.25 7.13 -22.35
CA MET A 58 -3.35 5.96 -23.20
C MET A 58 -4.79 5.55 -23.44
N ASP A 59 -5.24 5.54 -24.67
CA ASP A 59 -6.49 4.87 -25.04
C ASP A 59 -6.35 3.34 -24.99
N ILE A 60 -7.42 2.64 -24.67
CA ILE A 60 -7.43 1.17 -24.66
C ILE A 60 -7.63 0.60 -26.06
N ASN A 61 -8.61 1.10 -26.80
CA ASN A 61 -9.06 0.50 -28.04
C ASN A 61 -8.32 1.06 -29.25
N MET A 62 -7.15 0.53 -29.50
CA MET A 62 -6.32 0.94 -30.64
C MET A 62 -6.07 -0.20 -31.61
N PRO A 63 -5.93 0.05 -32.92
CA PRO A 63 -5.48 -0.95 -33.87
C PRO A 63 -4.04 -1.38 -33.55
N ASP A 64 -3.70 -2.63 -33.90
CA ASP A 64 -2.39 -3.28 -33.79
C ASP A 64 -2.01 -3.76 -32.36
N MET A 65 -2.10 -2.91 -31.36
CA MET A 65 -1.79 -3.22 -29.95
C MET A 65 -2.73 -2.43 -29.04
N ASP A 66 -3.46 -3.13 -28.17
CA ASP A 66 -4.33 -2.49 -27.19
C ASP A 66 -3.53 -1.71 -26.13
N GLY A 67 -4.17 -0.67 -25.54
CA GLY A 67 -3.49 0.22 -24.60
C GLY A 67 -3.08 -0.46 -23.30
N ILE A 68 -3.69 -1.58 -22.90
CA ILE A 68 -3.30 -2.34 -21.71
C ILE A 68 -1.97 -3.05 -21.96
N SER A 69 -1.84 -3.73 -23.11
CA SER A 69 -0.58 -4.37 -23.54
C SER A 69 0.54 -3.35 -23.76
N ALA A 70 0.20 -2.16 -24.31
CA ALA A 70 1.16 -1.06 -24.46
C ALA A 70 1.63 -0.52 -23.10
N THR A 71 0.73 -0.40 -22.13
CA THR A 71 1.04 0.03 -20.75
C THR A 71 2.03 -0.92 -20.09
N GLU A 72 1.80 -2.22 -20.13
CA GLU A 72 2.69 -3.24 -19.59
C GLU A 72 4.09 -3.16 -20.22
N ALA A 73 4.17 -3.01 -21.55
CA ALA A 73 5.44 -2.88 -22.27
C ALA A 73 6.20 -1.58 -21.92
N ILE A 74 5.51 -0.45 -21.73
CA ILE A 74 6.10 0.83 -21.31
C ILE A 74 6.63 0.70 -19.88
N ARG A 75 5.80 0.22 -18.95
CA ARG A 75 6.17 0.08 -17.52
C ARG A 75 7.36 -0.86 -17.31
N SER A 76 7.41 -1.95 -18.05
CA SER A 76 8.53 -2.90 -18.02
C SER A 76 9.86 -2.29 -18.45
N LYS A 77 9.87 -1.37 -19.45
CA LYS A 77 11.09 -0.76 -19.99
C LYS A 77 11.47 0.55 -19.31
N GLN A 78 10.49 1.31 -18.89
CA GLN A 78 10.64 2.63 -18.28
C GLN A 78 9.75 2.76 -17.04
N PRO A 79 10.18 2.20 -15.90
CA PRO A 79 9.38 2.17 -14.67
C PRO A 79 8.99 3.54 -14.11
N THR A 80 9.75 4.58 -14.44
CA THR A 80 9.50 5.97 -13.97
C THR A 80 8.35 6.66 -14.72
N VAL A 81 8.01 6.19 -15.93
CA VAL A 81 6.91 6.76 -16.72
C VAL A 81 5.57 6.30 -16.16
N GLN A 82 4.67 7.20 -15.89
CA GLN A 82 3.33 6.88 -15.39
C GLN A 82 2.31 6.83 -16.54
N VAL A 83 1.41 5.85 -16.52
CA VAL A 83 0.38 5.71 -17.56
C VAL A 83 -1.00 5.95 -16.96
N VAL A 84 -1.77 6.86 -17.58
CA VAL A 84 -3.17 7.13 -17.26
C VAL A 84 -4.02 6.63 -18.43
N ILE A 85 -4.90 5.68 -18.15
CA ILE A 85 -5.78 5.09 -19.17
C ILE A 85 -7.01 5.99 -19.40
N LEU A 86 -7.38 6.18 -20.68
CA LEU A 86 -8.60 6.82 -21.10
C LEU A 86 -9.47 5.80 -21.85
N SER A 87 -10.71 5.52 -21.40
CA SER A 87 -11.56 4.49 -22.02
C SER A 87 -13.02 4.92 -22.14
N VAL A 88 -13.68 4.54 -23.21
CA VAL A 88 -15.14 4.66 -23.35
C VAL A 88 -15.89 3.59 -22.56
N GLN A 89 -15.19 2.54 -22.12
CA GLN A 89 -15.77 1.44 -21.36
C GLN A 89 -15.52 1.66 -19.88
N SER A 90 -16.59 1.72 -19.09
CA SER A 90 -16.58 1.83 -17.63
C SER A 90 -16.66 0.46 -16.94
N ASP A 91 -16.43 -0.65 -17.66
CA ASP A 91 -16.49 -2.00 -17.10
C ASP A 91 -15.33 -2.22 -16.12
N GLN A 92 -15.67 -2.68 -14.91
CA GLN A 92 -14.72 -2.99 -13.84
C GLN A 92 -13.62 -3.98 -14.28
N ASN A 93 -13.90 -4.87 -15.24
CA ASN A 93 -12.91 -5.81 -15.75
C ASN A 93 -11.79 -5.11 -16.55
N TYR A 94 -12.15 -4.09 -17.37
CA TYR A 94 -11.14 -3.30 -18.11
C TYR A 94 -10.31 -2.44 -17.16
N MET A 95 -10.95 -1.77 -16.22
CA MET A 95 -10.25 -1.01 -15.18
C MET A 95 -9.25 -1.90 -14.41
N ARG A 96 -9.71 -3.07 -13.96
CA ARG A 96 -8.85 -4.03 -13.24
C ARG A 96 -7.66 -4.49 -14.09
N ARG A 97 -7.87 -4.82 -15.36
CA ARG A 97 -6.79 -5.22 -16.27
C ARG A 97 -5.78 -4.11 -16.51
N ALA A 98 -6.26 -2.87 -16.67
CA ALA A 98 -5.41 -1.69 -16.83
C ALA A 98 -4.53 -1.45 -15.60
N MET A 99 -5.10 -1.53 -14.41
CA MET A 99 -4.33 -1.37 -13.16
C MET A 99 -3.31 -2.51 -12.96
N LEU A 100 -3.66 -3.75 -13.30
CA LEU A 100 -2.73 -4.89 -13.28
C LEU A 100 -1.58 -4.75 -14.28
N ALA A 101 -1.80 -4.10 -15.42
CA ALA A 101 -0.76 -3.76 -16.39
C ALA A 101 0.15 -2.60 -15.96
N GLY A 102 -0.11 -2.02 -14.78
CA GLY A 102 0.68 -0.93 -14.21
C GLY A 102 0.21 0.46 -14.58
N ALA A 103 -1.05 0.64 -15.05
CA ALA A 103 -1.66 1.95 -15.18
C ALA A 103 -1.76 2.64 -13.82
N ARG A 104 -1.51 3.94 -13.78
CA ARG A 104 -1.58 4.74 -12.55
C ARG A 104 -2.98 5.22 -12.25
N ASP A 105 -3.75 5.48 -13.29
CA ASP A 105 -5.12 5.96 -13.16
C ASP A 105 -5.96 5.50 -14.36
N PHE A 106 -7.28 5.53 -14.22
CA PHE A 106 -8.24 5.12 -15.25
C PHE A 106 -9.40 6.11 -15.29
N LEU A 107 -9.56 6.78 -16.42
CA LEU A 107 -10.60 7.78 -16.63
C LEU A 107 -11.56 7.36 -17.75
N THR A 108 -12.85 7.64 -17.56
CA THR A 108 -13.88 7.38 -18.59
C THR A 108 -13.93 8.53 -19.59
N LYS A 109 -14.02 8.22 -20.88
CA LYS A 109 -14.19 9.20 -21.96
C LYS A 109 -15.67 9.62 -22.11
N PRO A 110 -15.95 10.92 -22.36
CA PRO A 110 -15.01 12.04 -22.34
C PRO A 110 -14.62 12.41 -20.91
N PRO A 111 -13.33 12.55 -20.57
CA PRO A 111 -12.93 12.94 -19.23
C PRO A 111 -13.35 14.39 -18.94
N MET A 112 -13.77 14.67 -17.71
CA MET A 112 -13.96 16.04 -17.29
C MET A 112 -12.58 16.73 -17.19
N GLY A 113 -12.50 18.01 -17.60
CA GLY A 113 -11.23 18.72 -17.67
C GLY A 113 -10.47 18.69 -16.35
N ASP A 114 -11.14 19.00 -15.23
CA ASP A 114 -10.53 19.03 -13.89
C ASP A 114 -10.06 17.64 -13.44
N GLU A 115 -10.77 16.58 -13.79
CA GLU A 115 -10.42 15.21 -13.47
C GLU A 115 -9.17 14.76 -14.24
N LEU A 116 -9.11 15.04 -15.53
CA LEU A 116 -7.93 14.74 -16.37
C LEU A 116 -6.69 15.48 -15.88
N ILE A 117 -6.81 16.79 -15.60
CA ILE A 117 -5.70 17.62 -15.11
C ILE A 117 -5.21 17.10 -13.75
N SER A 118 -6.12 16.76 -12.84
CA SER A 118 -5.77 16.20 -11.54
C SER A 118 -5.05 14.86 -11.65
N ALA A 119 -5.48 13.97 -12.55
CA ALA A 119 -4.81 12.69 -12.80
C ALA A 119 -3.40 12.89 -13.39
N ILE A 120 -3.22 13.82 -14.33
CA ILE A 120 -1.91 14.16 -14.90
C ILE A 120 -0.96 14.72 -13.82
N ARG A 121 -1.44 15.61 -12.96
CA ARG A 121 -0.64 16.17 -11.88
C ARG A 121 -0.20 15.12 -10.87
N ARG A 122 -1.11 14.22 -10.46
CA ARG A 122 -0.77 13.09 -9.59
C ARG A 122 0.29 12.18 -10.22
N ALA A 123 0.08 11.77 -11.47
CA ALA A 123 0.99 10.91 -12.20
C ALA A 123 2.35 11.60 -12.43
N GLY A 124 2.36 12.88 -12.81
CA GLY A 124 3.57 13.66 -13.06
C GLY A 124 4.42 13.85 -11.81
N ALA A 125 3.81 14.18 -10.68
CA ALA A 125 4.51 14.31 -9.39
C ALA A 125 5.20 12.99 -9.00
N MET A 126 4.56 11.87 -9.27
CA MET A 126 5.12 10.54 -8.99
C MET A 126 6.29 10.21 -9.92
N ALA A 127 6.16 10.47 -11.23
CA ALA A 127 7.24 10.29 -12.19
C ALA A 127 8.49 11.11 -11.81
N GLN A 128 8.32 12.36 -11.41
CA GLN A 128 9.41 13.23 -10.96
C GLN A 128 10.05 12.74 -9.65
N SER A 129 9.23 12.24 -8.71
CA SER A 129 9.73 11.62 -7.48
C SER A 129 10.55 10.35 -7.75
N GLU A 130 10.12 9.49 -8.67
CA GLU A 130 10.86 8.29 -9.06
C GLU A 130 12.16 8.62 -9.80
N ARG A 131 12.18 9.66 -10.64
CA ARG A 131 13.41 10.15 -11.29
C ARG A 131 14.40 10.75 -10.31
N SER A 132 13.96 11.52 -9.32
CA SER A 132 14.85 12.13 -8.33
C SER A 132 15.52 11.09 -7.42
N LYS A 133 14.91 9.94 -7.25
CA LYS A 133 15.53 8.78 -6.55
C LYS A 133 16.62 8.10 -7.37
N SER A 134 16.68 8.31 -8.68
CA SER A 134 17.62 7.68 -9.60
C SER A 134 18.84 8.56 -10.00
N ILE A 135 18.99 9.77 -9.47
CA ILE A 135 20.13 10.65 -9.75
C ILE A 135 21.16 10.56 -8.62
N PRO A 136 22.44 10.23 -8.87
CA PRO A 136 23.48 10.27 -7.85
C PRO A 136 23.76 11.70 -7.43
N VAL A 137 23.62 12.03 -6.17
CA VAL A 137 24.01 13.34 -5.61
C VAL A 137 25.53 13.45 -5.61
N GLN A 138 26.07 14.25 -6.52
CA GLN A 138 27.47 14.70 -6.45
C GLN A 138 27.60 15.75 -5.33
N ALA A 139 28.57 15.52 -4.46
CA ALA A 139 28.87 16.34 -3.31
C ALA A 139 29.35 17.75 -3.71
N LEU A 140 28.82 18.79 -3.06
CA LEU A 140 29.36 20.15 -3.03
C LEU A 140 29.88 20.50 -1.63
N PRO A 141 30.97 21.26 -1.51
CA PRO A 141 31.68 21.41 -0.24
C PRO A 141 31.08 22.45 0.71
N SER A 142 31.29 22.17 1.98
CA SER A 142 30.84 22.88 3.16
C SER A 142 31.25 24.35 3.24
N ALA A 143 30.35 25.21 3.68
CA ALA A 143 30.71 26.41 4.45
C ALA A 143 29.57 26.89 5.36
N GLY A 144 29.84 26.91 6.68
CA GLY A 144 29.33 27.95 7.59
C GLY A 144 28.02 27.68 8.36
N ASN A 145 28.18 27.10 9.50
CA ASN A 145 27.47 27.19 10.80
C ASN A 145 26.35 28.22 10.94
N ILE A 146 25.09 27.82 11.15
CA ILE A 146 24.12 28.38 12.11
C ILE A 146 23.09 27.26 12.40
N GLY A 147 22.82 27.00 13.70
CA GLY A 147 22.04 25.88 14.18
C GLY A 147 20.54 25.99 13.88
N ILE A 148 20.14 25.21 12.94
CA ILE A 148 18.79 24.65 12.79
C ILE A 148 19.08 23.20 12.42
N LEU A 149 18.56 22.24 13.17
CA LEU A 149 18.75 20.82 12.90
C LEU A 149 18.32 20.52 11.45
N PRO A 150 19.24 20.07 10.58
CA PRO A 150 18.84 19.71 9.22
C PRO A 150 18.01 18.42 9.27
N ALA A 151 16.81 18.45 8.73
CA ALA A 151 16.11 17.27 8.24
C ALA A 151 16.98 16.60 7.17
N GLY A 152 17.89 15.70 7.54
CA GLY A 152 18.90 15.17 6.61
C GLY A 152 19.78 14.05 7.13
N TYR A 153 19.57 13.56 8.33
CA TYR A 153 20.04 12.22 8.71
C TYR A 153 18.84 11.31 8.56
N GLY A 154 18.88 10.41 7.56
CA GLY A 154 17.83 9.48 7.28
C GLY A 154 17.48 8.67 8.54
N VAL A 155 16.42 9.11 9.24
CA VAL A 155 15.72 8.22 10.16
C VAL A 155 15.25 7.07 9.28
N PRO A 156 15.64 5.81 9.58
CA PRO A 156 15.20 4.68 8.78
C PRO A 156 13.67 4.73 8.68
N LYS A 157 13.13 4.74 7.45
CA LYS A 157 11.69 4.70 7.23
C LYS A 157 11.15 3.47 7.95
N GLY A 158 10.14 3.65 8.79
CA GLY A 158 9.46 2.55 9.45
C GLY A 158 8.80 1.61 8.45
N LYS A 159 8.35 0.45 8.91
CA LYS A 159 7.85 -0.64 8.09
C LYS A 159 6.33 -0.75 8.17
N ILE A 160 5.69 -0.82 7.02
CA ILE A 160 4.25 -1.05 6.91
C ILE A 160 4.00 -2.56 6.84
N VAL A 161 3.31 -3.08 7.86
CA VAL A 161 2.98 -4.50 8.00
C VAL A 161 1.47 -4.66 7.92
N ILE A 162 0.95 -5.26 6.86
CA ILE A 162 -0.48 -5.53 6.74
C ILE A 162 -0.82 -6.93 7.26
N VAL A 163 -1.98 -7.08 7.91
CA VAL A 163 -2.54 -8.37 8.32
C VAL A 163 -3.79 -8.62 7.48
N TYR A 164 -3.74 -9.63 6.63
CA TYR A 164 -4.78 -9.90 5.63
C TYR A 164 -5.19 -11.37 5.60
N SER A 165 -6.45 -11.62 5.34
CA SER A 165 -6.97 -12.95 4.98
C SER A 165 -8.11 -12.81 3.96
N PRO A 166 -8.12 -13.62 2.89
CA PRO A 166 -9.22 -13.63 1.92
C PRO A 166 -10.51 -14.30 2.44
N LYS A 167 -10.53 -14.69 3.71
CA LYS A 167 -11.67 -15.31 4.36
C LYS A 167 -11.98 -14.57 5.65
N GLY A 168 -13.23 -14.12 5.79
CA GLY A 168 -13.72 -13.49 7.03
C GLY A 168 -13.68 -14.44 8.22
N GLY A 169 -13.50 -13.89 9.41
CA GLY A 169 -13.52 -14.64 10.67
C GLY A 169 -12.25 -15.45 10.98
N THR A 170 -11.18 -15.31 10.21
CA THR A 170 -9.90 -15.98 10.47
C THR A 170 -9.11 -15.38 11.63
N GLY A 171 -9.53 -14.19 12.12
CA GLY A 171 -8.94 -13.52 13.27
C GLY A 171 -7.91 -12.44 12.92
N CYS A 172 -7.98 -11.82 11.73
CA CYS A 172 -7.05 -10.75 11.31
C CYS A 172 -6.97 -9.63 12.33
N THR A 173 -8.09 -9.02 12.72
CA THR A 173 -8.13 -7.96 13.74
C THR A 173 -7.51 -8.39 15.06
N THR A 174 -7.82 -9.61 15.52
CA THR A 174 -7.20 -10.17 16.74
C THR A 174 -5.67 -10.24 16.61
N LEU A 175 -5.17 -10.72 15.46
CA LEU A 175 -3.73 -10.84 15.21
C LEU A 175 -3.09 -9.46 15.06
N ALA A 176 -3.69 -8.55 14.31
CA ALA A 176 -3.17 -7.19 14.07
C ALA A 176 -3.01 -6.41 15.39
N VAL A 177 -4.06 -6.41 16.23
CA VAL A 177 -4.06 -5.74 17.54
C VAL A 177 -2.95 -6.30 18.45
N ASN A 178 -2.90 -7.62 18.60
CA ASN A 178 -1.93 -8.24 19.51
C ASN A 178 -0.49 -8.20 18.94
N LEU A 179 -0.32 -8.25 17.62
CA LEU A 179 0.97 -8.05 16.95
C LEU A 179 1.49 -6.63 17.17
N ALA A 180 0.66 -5.60 16.94
CA ALA A 180 1.04 -4.21 17.13
C ALA A 180 1.51 -3.95 18.57
N LEU A 181 0.78 -4.46 19.56
CA LEU A 181 1.14 -4.37 20.97
C LEU A 181 2.45 -5.11 21.31
N THR A 182 2.73 -6.24 20.65
CA THR A 182 3.96 -7.01 20.86
C THR A 182 5.17 -6.35 20.20
N LEU A 183 4.98 -5.66 19.10
CA LEU A 183 6.03 -4.89 18.43
C LEU A 183 6.34 -3.58 19.18
N HIS A 184 5.35 -3.00 19.86
CA HIS A 184 5.45 -1.73 20.56
C HIS A 184 6.20 -1.87 21.89
N ASN A 185 7.16 -0.96 22.12
CA ASN A 185 7.87 -0.78 23.40
C ASN A 185 8.38 0.68 23.52
N GLU A 186 9.14 0.99 24.57
CA GLU A 186 9.66 2.35 24.84
C GLU A 186 10.54 2.89 23.69
N ASP A 187 11.30 2.03 23.03
CA ASP A 187 12.21 2.39 21.93
C ASP A 187 11.58 2.24 20.55
N THR A 188 10.47 1.51 20.43
CA THR A 188 9.83 1.16 19.15
C THR A 188 8.41 1.69 19.12
N ARG A 189 8.22 2.84 18.47
CA ARG A 189 6.90 3.44 18.28
C ARG A 189 6.14 2.68 17.20
N VAL A 190 4.91 2.28 17.48
CA VAL A 190 4.04 1.55 16.57
C VAL A 190 2.72 2.29 16.40
N ALA A 191 2.25 2.38 15.15
CA ALA A 191 0.89 2.77 14.82
C ALA A 191 0.09 1.53 14.42
N LEU A 192 -1.12 1.40 14.97
CA LEU A 192 -2.11 0.40 14.56
C LEU A 192 -3.21 1.11 13.77
N VAL A 193 -3.41 0.72 12.53
CA VAL A 193 -4.36 1.34 11.60
C VAL A 193 -5.48 0.37 11.27
N ASP A 194 -6.71 0.83 11.42
CA ASP A 194 -7.89 0.09 10.99
C ASP A 194 -8.19 0.37 9.51
N GLY A 195 -7.82 -0.56 8.65
CA GLY A 195 -8.05 -0.51 7.20
C GLY A 195 -9.37 -1.16 6.77
N ASN A 196 -10.17 -1.70 7.71
CA ASN A 196 -11.54 -2.12 7.43
C ASN A 196 -12.49 -0.93 7.62
N LEU A 197 -12.52 -0.03 6.64
CA LEU A 197 -13.18 1.27 6.76
C LEU A 197 -14.69 1.22 6.95
N GLN A 198 -15.35 0.11 6.58
CA GLN A 198 -16.81 -0.03 6.73
C GLN A 198 -17.22 -0.61 8.08
N PHE A 199 -16.51 -1.61 8.56
CA PHE A 199 -16.83 -2.34 9.79
C PHE A 199 -15.55 -2.60 10.59
N GLY A 200 -14.82 -1.51 10.88
CA GLY A 200 -13.59 -1.58 11.65
C GLY A 200 -13.86 -1.80 13.14
N ASP A 201 -13.10 -2.70 13.73
CA ASP A 201 -13.27 -3.12 15.11
C ASP A 201 -12.04 -2.88 15.98
N VAL A 202 -10.94 -2.34 15.44
CA VAL A 202 -9.67 -2.14 16.17
C VAL A 202 -9.88 -1.35 17.47
N ALA A 203 -10.61 -0.23 17.40
CA ALA A 203 -10.88 0.59 18.58
C ALA A 203 -11.70 -0.18 19.63
N VAL A 204 -12.65 -1.01 19.22
CA VAL A 204 -13.45 -1.86 20.10
C VAL A 204 -12.59 -2.93 20.77
N PHE A 205 -11.70 -3.58 20.03
CA PHE A 205 -10.74 -4.56 20.56
C PHE A 205 -9.78 -3.98 21.60
N MET A 206 -9.55 -2.66 21.53
CA MET A 206 -8.68 -1.92 22.45
C MET A 206 -9.45 -1.19 23.55
N ASN A 207 -10.80 -1.32 23.58
CA ASN A 207 -11.70 -0.58 24.46
C ASN A 207 -11.44 0.94 24.45
N GLU A 208 -11.09 1.47 23.28
CA GLU A 208 -10.88 2.89 23.08
C GLU A 208 -12.05 3.50 22.30
N GLN A 209 -12.40 4.73 22.66
CA GLN A 209 -13.42 5.51 21.97
C GLN A 209 -12.84 6.89 21.64
N GLY A 210 -12.69 7.16 20.34
CA GLY A 210 -12.23 8.47 19.87
C GLY A 210 -13.29 9.18 19.04
N LYS A 211 -13.17 10.49 18.98
CA LYS A 211 -13.98 11.32 18.08
C LYS A 211 -13.38 11.35 16.68
N ASN A 212 -12.05 11.30 16.61
CA ASN A 212 -11.28 11.41 15.38
C ASN A 212 -11.00 10.02 14.80
N THR A 213 -10.97 9.95 13.48
CA THR A 213 -10.81 8.72 12.69
C THR A 213 -10.01 9.02 11.42
N ILE A 214 -9.78 8.05 10.58
CA ILE A 214 -9.07 8.24 9.32
C ILE A 214 -9.72 9.29 8.40
N ILE A 215 -11.04 9.54 8.50
CA ILE A 215 -11.70 10.59 7.70
C ILE A 215 -11.23 12.02 8.05
N ASP A 216 -10.57 12.20 9.18
CA ASP A 216 -10.02 13.48 9.59
C ASP A 216 -8.60 13.70 9.04
N LEU A 217 -7.88 12.60 8.69
CA LEU A 217 -6.57 12.65 8.01
C LEU A 217 -6.67 12.57 6.49
N ALA A 218 -7.55 11.72 5.96
CA ALA A 218 -7.60 11.41 4.54
C ALA A 218 -7.76 12.63 3.62
N PRO A 219 -8.62 13.64 3.90
CA PRO A 219 -8.71 14.83 3.07
C PRO A 219 -7.44 15.69 3.05
N ARG A 220 -6.60 15.56 4.09
CA ARG A 220 -5.34 16.30 4.25
C ARG A 220 -4.11 15.44 3.95
N ALA A 221 -4.27 14.30 3.29
CA ALA A 221 -3.21 13.32 3.07
C ALA A 221 -1.97 13.87 2.31
N GLU A 222 -2.12 15.01 1.62
CA GLU A 222 -1.02 15.72 0.94
C GLU A 222 -0.26 16.67 1.87
N GLU A 223 -0.86 17.10 2.97
CA GLU A 223 -0.38 18.17 3.86
C GLU A 223 -0.32 17.72 5.33
N LEU A 224 -0.07 16.41 5.54
CA LEU A 224 0.06 15.86 6.88
C LEU A 224 1.30 16.41 7.59
N ASP A 225 1.11 16.84 8.81
CA ASP A 225 2.17 17.20 9.74
C ASP A 225 2.05 16.45 11.08
N PRO A 226 3.08 16.46 11.92
CA PRO A 226 3.07 15.74 13.19
C PRO A 226 1.95 16.17 14.14
N GLU A 227 1.57 17.46 14.16
CA GLU A 227 0.56 17.99 15.08
C GLU A 227 -0.84 17.49 14.69
N ILE A 228 -1.17 17.51 13.39
CA ILE A 228 -2.43 16.99 12.85
C ILE A 228 -2.56 15.49 13.14
N VAL A 229 -1.49 14.74 12.92
CA VAL A 229 -1.50 13.27 13.15
C VAL A 229 -1.65 12.99 14.63
N GLU A 230 -0.94 13.66 15.51
CA GLU A 230 -1.03 13.46 16.96
C GLU A 230 -2.42 13.80 17.51
N GLU A 231 -3.10 14.81 16.95
CA GLU A 231 -4.48 15.17 17.32
C GLU A 231 -5.49 14.08 16.95
N VAL A 232 -5.28 13.39 15.83
CA VAL A 232 -6.24 12.39 15.30
C VAL A 232 -5.97 11.01 15.86
N MET A 233 -4.71 10.64 16.09
CA MET A 233 -4.35 9.31 16.60
C MET A 233 -4.83 9.11 18.04
N LEU A 234 -5.58 8.03 18.27
CA LEU A 234 -5.95 7.60 19.61
C LEU A 234 -4.73 7.00 20.30
N LYS A 235 -4.50 7.36 21.55
CA LYS A 235 -3.44 6.75 22.36
C LYS A 235 -4.06 5.79 23.36
N HIS A 236 -3.77 4.48 23.21
CA HIS A 236 -4.25 3.46 24.13
C HIS A 236 -3.73 3.72 25.55
N SER A 237 -4.65 3.84 26.50
CA SER A 237 -4.40 4.31 27.87
C SER A 237 -3.42 3.44 28.65
N VAL A 238 -3.39 2.13 28.38
CA VAL A 238 -2.55 1.16 29.11
C VAL A 238 -1.18 0.95 28.48
N SER A 239 -1.11 0.84 27.13
CA SER A 239 0.16 0.50 26.44
C SER A 239 0.85 1.71 25.83
N GLY A 240 0.15 2.83 25.63
CA GLY A 240 0.66 3.96 24.88
C GLY A 240 0.69 3.77 23.36
N LEU A 241 0.20 2.63 22.84
CA LEU A 241 0.10 2.38 21.40
C LEU A 241 -0.77 3.43 20.73
N HIS A 242 -0.36 3.92 19.55
CA HIS A 242 -1.15 4.85 18.77
C HIS A 242 -2.06 4.10 17.78
N ILE A 243 -3.32 4.50 17.72
CA ILE A 243 -4.37 3.84 16.91
C ILE A 243 -4.99 4.86 15.97
N LEU A 244 -5.07 4.52 14.70
CA LEU A 244 -5.89 5.23 13.72
C LEU A 244 -7.16 4.41 13.45
N ALA A 245 -8.27 4.89 13.98
CA ALA A 245 -9.56 4.20 13.91
C ALA A 245 -10.20 4.32 12.52
N ALA A 246 -10.98 3.32 12.15
CA ALA A 246 -11.89 3.38 11.01
C ALA A 246 -13.03 4.39 11.26
N PRO A 247 -13.73 4.83 10.20
CA PRO A 247 -14.89 5.70 10.34
C PRO A 247 -15.95 5.13 11.28
N SER A 248 -16.63 5.99 12.05
CA SER A 248 -17.66 5.58 12.99
C SER A 248 -18.94 5.06 12.34
N ARG A 249 -19.10 5.24 11.02
CA ARG A 249 -20.25 4.80 10.23
C ARG A 249 -19.79 4.25 8.89
N PRO A 250 -20.36 3.13 8.41
CA PRO A 250 -19.92 2.47 7.18
C PRO A 250 -20.08 3.35 5.92
N GLU A 251 -21.09 4.24 5.88
CA GLU A 251 -21.29 5.18 4.78
C GLU A 251 -20.17 6.21 4.63
N TYR A 252 -19.35 6.40 5.65
CA TYR A 252 -18.21 7.31 5.60
C TYR A 252 -16.95 6.67 5.02
N ALA A 253 -16.93 5.35 4.83
CA ALA A 253 -15.82 4.67 4.18
C ALA A 253 -15.52 5.22 2.78
N GLU A 254 -16.56 5.61 2.04
CA GLU A 254 -16.45 6.18 0.68
C GLU A 254 -15.76 7.57 0.64
N LYS A 255 -15.63 8.24 1.81
CA LYS A 255 -14.91 9.51 1.91
C LYS A 255 -13.39 9.35 1.88
N VAL A 256 -12.88 8.13 1.99
CA VAL A 256 -11.47 7.81 1.99
C VAL A 256 -11.12 7.08 0.70
N SER A 257 -10.46 7.77 -0.21
CA SER A 257 -9.97 7.13 -1.43
C SER A 257 -8.75 6.25 -1.14
N SER A 258 -8.51 5.26 -2.00
CA SER A 258 -7.35 4.36 -1.92
C SER A 258 -6.03 5.11 -1.93
N GLY A 259 -5.91 6.16 -2.76
CA GLY A 259 -4.72 7.01 -2.82
C GLY A 259 -4.48 7.81 -1.53
N GLN A 260 -5.54 8.35 -0.91
CA GLN A 260 -5.43 9.04 0.38
C GLN A 260 -5.02 8.07 1.49
N PHE A 261 -5.60 6.86 1.51
CA PHE A 261 -5.24 5.83 2.48
C PHE A 261 -3.77 5.44 2.38
N ALA A 262 -3.27 5.17 1.17
CA ALA A 262 -1.87 4.85 0.92
C ALA A 262 -0.94 5.95 1.43
N ARG A 263 -1.24 7.23 1.16
CA ARG A 263 -0.43 8.37 1.63
C ARG A 263 -0.41 8.53 3.14
N VAL A 264 -1.55 8.29 3.79
CA VAL A 264 -1.59 8.27 5.26
C VAL A 264 -0.66 7.19 5.81
N LEU A 265 -0.68 5.97 5.24
CA LEU A 265 0.23 4.90 5.65
C LEU A 265 1.71 5.25 5.40
N GLU A 266 2.02 5.82 4.24
CA GLU A 266 3.37 6.27 3.90
C GLU A 266 3.86 7.37 4.84
N TYR A 267 3.01 8.32 5.20
CA TYR A 267 3.35 9.34 6.19
C TYR A 267 3.58 8.74 7.57
N LEU A 268 2.68 7.88 8.05
CA LEU A 268 2.84 7.21 9.34
C LEU A 268 4.17 6.42 9.40
N SER A 269 4.60 5.82 8.29
CA SER A 269 5.89 5.11 8.24
C SER A 269 7.12 6.03 8.39
N GLN A 270 6.97 7.35 8.25
CA GLN A 270 8.05 8.30 8.55
C GLN A 270 8.13 8.65 10.05
N VAL A 271 7.05 8.43 10.79
CA VAL A 271 6.90 8.81 12.20
C VAL A 271 7.01 7.63 13.14
N TYR A 272 6.59 6.44 12.69
CA TYR A 272 6.54 5.21 13.47
C TYR A 272 7.51 4.17 12.93
N SER A 273 8.11 3.37 13.80
CA SER A 273 9.00 2.26 13.42
C SER A 273 8.21 1.13 12.72
N TYR A 274 6.97 0.91 13.13
CA TYR A 274 6.04 -0.01 12.47
C TYR A 274 4.66 0.63 12.32
N VAL A 275 4.05 0.40 11.18
CA VAL A 275 2.63 0.68 10.91
C VAL A 275 1.93 -0.64 10.65
N VAL A 276 1.21 -1.15 11.65
CA VAL A 276 0.45 -2.40 11.53
C VAL A 276 -0.96 -2.06 11.03
N VAL A 277 -1.37 -2.67 9.93
CA VAL A 277 -2.67 -2.38 9.30
C VAL A 277 -3.56 -3.62 9.38
N ASP A 278 -4.69 -3.52 10.08
CA ASP A 278 -5.77 -4.50 9.98
C ASP A 278 -6.56 -4.26 8.70
N THR A 279 -6.83 -5.29 7.92
CA THR A 279 -7.48 -5.13 6.62
C THR A 279 -8.80 -5.91 6.52
N ALA A 280 -9.72 -5.42 5.71
CA ALA A 280 -10.91 -6.17 5.33
C ALA A 280 -10.54 -7.46 4.56
N SER A 281 -11.40 -8.48 4.64
CA SER A 281 -11.21 -9.73 3.88
C SER A 281 -11.45 -9.59 2.37
N LEU A 282 -12.10 -8.51 1.95
CA LEU A 282 -12.32 -8.19 0.54
C LEU A 282 -11.13 -7.41 -0.03
N LEU A 283 -10.76 -7.72 -1.26
CA LEU A 283 -9.77 -6.95 -2.03
C LEU A 283 -10.42 -5.68 -2.59
N THR A 284 -10.73 -4.73 -1.69
CA THR A 284 -11.18 -3.39 -2.07
C THR A 284 -10.00 -2.57 -2.59
N ASP A 285 -10.27 -1.43 -3.22
CA ASP A 285 -9.21 -0.51 -3.68
C ASP A 285 -8.32 -0.03 -2.53
N VAL A 286 -8.91 0.16 -1.34
CA VAL A 286 -8.18 0.51 -0.11
C VAL A 286 -7.26 -0.64 0.34
N THR A 287 -7.77 -1.89 0.32
CA THR A 287 -6.96 -3.07 0.65
C THR A 287 -5.82 -3.27 -0.34
N LEU A 288 -6.08 -3.11 -1.64
CA LEU A 288 -5.05 -3.21 -2.69
C LEU A 288 -3.99 -2.11 -2.54
N ALA A 289 -4.40 -0.87 -2.25
CA ALA A 289 -3.47 0.23 -2.00
C ALA A 289 -2.60 -0.02 -0.74
N ALA A 290 -3.17 -0.58 0.32
CA ALA A 290 -2.40 -0.99 1.49
C ALA A 290 -1.37 -2.08 1.17
N ILE A 291 -1.74 -3.08 0.35
CA ILE A 291 -0.85 -4.14 -0.12
C ILE A 291 0.31 -3.55 -0.92
N ASP A 292 0.03 -2.62 -1.81
CA ASP A 292 1.02 -2.00 -2.70
C ASP A 292 2.12 -1.25 -1.90
N VAL A 293 1.72 -0.44 -0.92
CA VAL A 293 2.65 0.36 -0.10
C VAL A 293 3.27 -0.41 1.06
N SER A 294 2.84 -1.66 1.34
CA SER A 294 3.34 -2.45 2.46
C SER A 294 4.75 -2.98 2.22
N ASP A 295 5.55 -3.08 3.28
CA ASP A 295 6.85 -3.76 3.27
C ASP A 295 6.68 -5.28 3.50
N LEU A 296 5.67 -5.67 4.29
CA LEU A 296 5.40 -7.06 4.65
C LEU A 296 3.90 -7.32 4.77
N MET A 297 3.44 -8.44 4.22
CA MET A 297 2.09 -8.96 4.41
C MET A 297 2.11 -10.17 5.34
N VAL A 298 1.37 -10.14 6.42
CA VAL A 298 1.02 -11.33 7.21
C VAL A 298 -0.26 -11.91 6.61
N LEU A 299 -0.11 -12.93 5.76
CA LEU A 299 -1.25 -13.63 5.13
C LEU A 299 -1.74 -14.73 6.08
N VAL A 300 -2.98 -14.59 6.55
CA VAL A 300 -3.56 -15.44 7.60
C VAL A 300 -4.46 -16.51 7.01
N THR A 301 -4.25 -17.76 7.40
CA THR A 301 -5.14 -18.91 7.14
C THR A 301 -5.60 -19.57 8.43
N THR A 302 -6.65 -20.39 8.32
CA THR A 302 -7.10 -21.36 9.35
C THR A 302 -6.96 -22.78 8.82
N GLN A 303 -7.04 -23.80 9.70
CA GLN A 303 -6.93 -25.21 9.34
C GLN A 303 -8.14 -25.78 8.62
N ASP A 304 -8.59 -25.11 7.56
CA ASP A 304 -9.70 -25.58 6.72
C ASP A 304 -9.38 -25.38 5.24
N ILE A 305 -9.83 -26.31 4.40
CA ILE A 305 -9.57 -26.35 2.97
C ILE A 305 -9.98 -25.05 2.25
N PRO A 306 -11.20 -24.47 2.51
CA PRO A 306 -11.58 -23.20 1.86
C PRO A 306 -10.63 -22.04 2.17
N SER A 307 -10.17 -21.91 3.42
CA SER A 307 -9.24 -20.85 3.81
C SER A 307 -7.90 -21.00 3.08
N ILE A 308 -7.34 -22.22 3.07
CA ILE A 308 -6.07 -22.53 2.42
C ILE A 308 -6.17 -22.32 0.90
N LYS A 309 -7.27 -22.76 0.26
CA LYS A 309 -7.53 -22.52 -1.16
C LYS A 309 -7.56 -21.02 -1.49
N ASN A 310 -8.25 -20.22 -0.67
CA ASN A 310 -8.35 -18.80 -0.91
C ASN A 310 -6.98 -18.10 -0.74
N CYS A 311 -6.19 -18.51 0.25
CA CYS A 311 -4.81 -18.01 0.39
C CYS A 311 -3.95 -18.35 -0.83
N ARG A 312 -4.11 -19.55 -1.43
CA ARG A 312 -3.42 -19.89 -2.68
C ARG A 312 -3.76 -18.90 -3.79
N LEU A 313 -5.05 -18.60 -3.98
CA LEU A 313 -5.46 -17.63 -5.02
C LEU A 313 -4.86 -16.23 -4.76
N VAL A 314 -4.71 -15.83 -3.51
CA VAL A 314 -4.04 -14.58 -3.15
C VAL A 314 -2.54 -14.64 -3.48
N LEU A 315 -1.86 -15.73 -3.14
CA LEU A 315 -0.43 -15.90 -3.47
C LEU A 315 -0.20 -15.84 -4.98
N ASP A 316 -1.05 -16.51 -5.77
CA ASP A 316 -1.00 -16.46 -7.23
C ASP A 316 -1.25 -15.05 -7.77
N LEU A 317 -2.19 -14.29 -7.16
CA LEU A 317 -2.46 -12.89 -7.50
C LEU A 317 -1.26 -12.00 -7.18
N LEU A 318 -0.67 -12.10 -5.97
CA LEU A 318 0.50 -11.32 -5.56
C LEU A 318 1.70 -11.56 -6.50
N GLN A 319 1.92 -12.80 -6.90
CA GLN A 319 2.94 -13.13 -7.90
C GLN A 319 2.67 -12.45 -9.25
N THR A 320 1.41 -12.39 -9.68
CA THR A 320 1.01 -11.69 -10.92
C THR A 320 1.22 -10.18 -10.81
N MET A 321 1.05 -9.61 -9.60
CA MET A 321 1.32 -8.20 -9.30
C MET A 321 2.82 -7.89 -9.14
N GLY A 322 3.72 -8.88 -9.28
CA GLY A 322 5.15 -8.70 -9.10
C GLY A 322 5.58 -8.54 -7.63
N ILE A 323 4.74 -8.95 -6.69
CA ILE A 323 5.06 -8.93 -5.26
C ILE A 323 5.83 -10.21 -4.92
N ASP A 324 7.06 -10.04 -4.45
CA ASP A 324 7.93 -11.14 -4.09
C ASP A 324 7.40 -11.95 -2.90
N LYS A 325 7.64 -13.25 -2.93
CA LYS A 325 7.26 -14.17 -1.83
C LYS A 325 7.88 -13.78 -0.50
N ASP A 326 9.02 -13.11 -0.53
CA ASP A 326 9.71 -12.62 0.67
C ASP A 326 8.98 -11.47 1.35
N ARG A 327 8.06 -10.80 0.67
CA ARG A 327 7.13 -9.85 1.26
C ARG A 327 5.89 -10.49 1.90
N VAL A 328 5.77 -11.83 1.86
CA VAL A 328 4.65 -12.56 2.44
C VAL A 328 5.12 -13.47 3.57
N LEU A 329 4.65 -13.19 4.78
CA LEU A 329 4.76 -14.06 5.95
C LEU A 329 3.45 -14.82 6.11
N PHE A 330 3.48 -16.13 5.88
CA PHE A 330 2.26 -16.95 5.92
C PHE A 330 2.04 -17.49 7.33
N ALA A 331 0.91 -17.13 7.94
CA ALA A 331 0.56 -17.48 9.32
C ALA A 331 -0.68 -18.39 9.37
N MET A 332 -0.58 -19.47 10.14
CA MET A 332 -1.71 -20.35 10.41
C MET A 332 -2.29 -20.04 11.78
N ASN A 333 -3.50 -19.51 11.81
CA ASN A 333 -4.23 -19.20 13.06
C ASN A 333 -5.19 -20.33 13.46
N ARG A 334 -5.50 -20.38 14.76
CA ARG A 334 -6.39 -21.40 15.37
C ARG A 334 -5.92 -22.83 15.12
N TYR A 335 -4.62 -23.04 15.21
CA TYR A 335 -4.04 -24.35 15.00
C TYR A 335 -4.39 -25.33 16.11
N ASP A 336 -4.99 -26.45 15.73
CA ASP A 336 -5.27 -27.60 16.61
C ASP A 336 -4.52 -28.83 16.08
N LYS A 337 -3.58 -29.33 16.86
CA LYS A 337 -2.77 -30.51 16.53
C LYS A 337 -3.58 -31.80 16.30
N ARG A 338 -4.86 -31.82 16.72
CA ARG A 338 -5.77 -32.96 16.48
C ARG A 338 -6.31 -33.01 15.05
N ILE A 339 -6.22 -31.93 14.32
CA ILE A 339 -6.66 -31.83 12.92
C ILE A 339 -5.50 -32.30 12.02
N SER A 340 -5.82 -33.12 11.01
CA SER A 340 -4.83 -33.73 10.11
C SER A 340 -4.18 -32.77 9.12
N ILE A 341 -4.67 -31.53 8.99
CA ILE A 341 -4.09 -30.48 8.16
C ILE A 341 -2.94 -29.83 8.95
N THR A 342 -1.70 -30.25 8.67
CA THR A 342 -0.53 -29.71 9.37
C THR A 342 0.13 -28.54 8.63
N PRO A 343 0.88 -27.67 9.32
CA PRO A 343 1.61 -26.57 8.69
C PRO A 343 2.54 -27.05 7.56
N GLU A 344 3.21 -28.20 7.73
CA GLU A 344 4.16 -28.76 6.76
C GLU A 344 3.42 -29.14 5.47
N ARG A 345 2.28 -29.85 5.58
CA ARG A 345 1.45 -30.22 4.41
C ARG A 345 0.91 -29.01 3.67
N VAL A 346 0.54 -27.95 4.42
CA VAL A 346 0.09 -26.70 3.81
C VAL A 346 1.24 -26.00 3.09
N ALA A 347 2.41 -25.93 3.71
CA ALA A 347 3.62 -25.36 3.12
C ALA A 347 4.02 -26.06 1.81
N GLU A 348 4.04 -27.40 1.80
CA GLU A 348 4.30 -28.19 0.59
C GLU A 348 3.30 -27.93 -0.53
N ASN A 349 2.01 -27.86 -0.18
CA ASN A 349 0.94 -27.65 -1.16
C ASN A 349 0.95 -26.25 -1.77
N LEU A 350 1.20 -25.22 -0.95
CA LEU A 350 1.23 -23.82 -1.38
C LEU A 350 2.59 -23.39 -1.93
N LYS A 351 3.64 -24.19 -1.73
CA LYS A 351 5.05 -23.81 -2.00
C LYS A 351 5.43 -22.50 -1.31
N GLN A 352 4.85 -22.30 -0.11
CA GLN A 352 5.05 -21.14 0.75
C GLN A 352 5.21 -21.64 2.19
N GLU A 353 6.31 -21.27 2.85
CA GLU A 353 6.56 -21.63 4.23
C GLU A 353 5.46 -21.09 5.16
N VAL A 354 4.98 -21.90 6.10
CA VAL A 354 4.17 -21.44 7.22
C VAL A 354 5.12 -20.91 8.30
N SER A 355 5.37 -19.62 8.25
CA SER A 355 6.39 -18.96 9.08
C SER A 355 5.95 -18.80 10.54
N SER A 356 4.65 -18.88 10.83
CA SER A 356 4.12 -18.76 12.20
C SER A 356 2.84 -19.58 12.38
N VAL A 357 2.70 -20.16 13.57
CA VAL A 357 1.53 -20.96 13.96
C VAL A 357 0.98 -20.45 15.28
N ILE A 358 -0.28 -20.00 15.28
CA ILE A 358 -0.96 -19.51 16.46
C ILE A 358 -1.93 -20.61 16.94
N PRO A 359 -1.71 -21.22 18.13
CA PRO A 359 -2.55 -22.27 18.64
C PRO A 359 -4.00 -21.84 18.87
N LEU A 360 -4.94 -22.77 18.73
CA LEU A 360 -6.32 -22.57 19.11
C LEU A 360 -6.40 -22.40 20.64
N ASP A 361 -6.86 -21.25 21.08
CA ASP A 361 -7.04 -20.88 22.48
C ASP A 361 -8.31 -20.01 22.62
N GLU A 362 -9.43 -20.68 22.40
CA GLU A 362 -10.74 -20.00 22.31
C GLU A 362 -11.11 -19.28 23.61
N ALA A 363 -10.80 -19.88 24.75
CA ALA A 363 -11.16 -19.32 26.06
C ALA A 363 -10.41 -17.99 26.32
N THR A 364 -9.10 -17.94 26.04
CA THR A 364 -8.30 -16.73 26.21
C THR A 364 -8.72 -15.64 25.22
N VAL A 365 -8.88 -16.01 23.94
CA VAL A 365 -9.22 -15.06 22.88
C VAL A 365 -10.60 -14.46 23.07
N MET A 366 -11.64 -15.30 23.30
CA MET A 366 -13.01 -14.81 23.51
C MET A 366 -13.15 -13.93 24.75
N LYS A 367 -12.44 -14.26 25.82
CA LYS A 367 -12.41 -13.41 27.02
C LYS A 367 -11.78 -12.05 26.72
N ALA A 368 -10.69 -12.01 25.98
CA ALA A 368 -9.98 -10.79 25.60
C ALA A 368 -10.85 -9.89 24.72
N VAL A 369 -11.44 -10.46 23.66
CA VAL A 369 -12.32 -9.74 22.71
C VAL A 369 -13.52 -9.13 23.41
N ASN A 370 -14.24 -9.92 24.25
CA ASN A 370 -15.43 -9.44 24.93
C ASN A 370 -15.16 -8.40 26.03
N ARG A 371 -13.91 -8.28 26.49
CA ARG A 371 -13.49 -7.27 27.47
C ARG A 371 -12.84 -6.05 26.84
N GLY A 372 -12.52 -6.10 25.55
CA GLY A 372 -11.71 -5.07 24.89
C GLY A 372 -10.29 -4.96 25.51
N VAL A 373 -9.75 -6.09 26.00
CA VAL A 373 -8.40 -6.14 26.59
C VAL A 373 -7.57 -7.17 25.84
N PRO A 374 -6.64 -6.77 24.99
CA PRO A 374 -5.81 -7.69 24.22
C PRO A 374 -5.05 -8.68 25.11
N PHE A 375 -5.06 -9.96 24.74
CA PHE A 375 -4.54 -11.03 25.60
C PHE A 375 -3.03 -11.00 25.81
N VAL A 376 -2.26 -10.35 24.93
CA VAL A 376 -0.81 -10.16 25.13
C VAL A 376 -0.49 -9.24 26.30
N LEU A 377 -1.43 -8.44 26.78
CA LEU A 377 -1.25 -7.55 27.95
C LEU A 377 -1.45 -8.29 29.27
N ASP A 378 -2.53 -9.07 29.41
CA ASP A 378 -2.92 -9.69 30.69
C ASP A 378 -2.74 -11.22 30.74
N SER A 379 -2.53 -11.87 29.60
CA SER A 379 -2.50 -13.34 29.47
C SER A 379 -1.24 -13.87 28.76
N LYS A 380 -0.07 -13.29 29.08
CA LYS A 380 1.21 -13.50 28.36
C LYS A 380 1.63 -14.97 28.24
N ASN A 381 1.30 -15.81 29.21
CA ASN A 381 1.74 -17.22 29.27
C ASN A 381 0.80 -18.17 28.51
N GLN A 382 -0.30 -17.70 27.98
CA GLN A 382 -1.26 -18.54 27.27
C GLN A 382 -0.77 -18.94 25.87
N PRO A 383 -1.28 -20.06 25.31
CA PRO A 383 -0.83 -20.56 24.00
C PRO A 383 -0.98 -19.53 22.87
N ALA A 384 -2.13 -18.80 22.83
CA ALA A 384 -2.35 -17.76 21.84
C ALA A 384 -1.32 -16.64 21.94
N SER A 385 -0.99 -16.16 23.15
CA SER A 385 0.00 -15.10 23.38
C SER A 385 1.39 -15.52 22.92
N ARG A 386 1.81 -16.75 23.23
CA ARG A 386 3.08 -17.29 22.73
C ARG A 386 3.14 -17.37 21.21
N GLY A 387 2.03 -17.71 20.58
CA GLY A 387 1.91 -17.69 19.11
C GLY A 387 2.09 -16.28 18.52
N ILE A 388 1.54 -15.25 19.18
CA ILE A 388 1.74 -13.84 18.76
C ILE A 388 3.19 -13.39 18.97
N PHE A 389 3.83 -13.76 20.09
CA PHE A 389 5.24 -13.45 20.31
C PHE A 389 6.12 -14.06 19.22
N SER A 390 5.87 -15.33 18.86
CA SER A 390 6.54 -15.98 17.74
C SER A 390 6.29 -15.29 16.40
N LEU A 391 5.06 -14.84 16.15
CA LEU A 391 4.69 -14.09 14.96
C LEU A 391 5.47 -12.76 14.89
N ALA A 392 5.55 -12.03 16.01
CA ALA A 392 6.28 -10.77 16.07
C ALA A 392 7.80 -10.96 15.83
N GLU A 393 8.39 -12.04 16.35
CA GLU A 393 9.78 -12.39 16.04
C GLU A 393 9.98 -12.72 14.56
N SER A 394 9.05 -13.46 13.95
CA SER A 394 9.08 -13.76 12.50
C SER A 394 8.98 -12.48 11.66
N VAL A 395 8.15 -11.51 12.07
CA VAL A 395 8.04 -10.19 11.42
C VAL A 395 9.36 -9.42 11.52
N ARG A 396 9.95 -9.32 12.72
CA ARG A 396 11.25 -8.64 12.93
C ARG A 396 12.37 -9.30 12.10
N ALA A 397 12.45 -10.62 12.13
CA ALA A 397 13.46 -11.37 11.39
C ALA A 397 13.33 -11.18 9.86
N ARG A 398 12.10 -11.20 9.34
CA ARG A 398 11.86 -11.02 7.89
C ARG A 398 12.23 -9.61 7.45
N ILE A 399 11.86 -8.59 8.22
CA ILE A 399 12.20 -7.19 7.94
C ILE A 399 13.71 -6.96 8.00
N ALA A 400 14.40 -7.49 9.01
CA ALA A 400 15.87 -7.41 9.10
C ALA A 400 16.58 -8.09 7.93
N ALA A 401 16.05 -9.23 7.46
CA ALA A 401 16.59 -9.92 6.28
C ALA A 401 16.41 -9.09 4.98
N GLN A 402 15.29 -8.41 4.82
CA GLN A 402 15.06 -7.52 3.69
C GLN A 402 16.03 -6.32 3.71
N GLU A 403 16.27 -5.71 4.87
CA GLU A 403 17.20 -4.60 5.03
C GLU A 403 18.65 -4.99 4.68
N THR A 404 19.09 -6.17 5.13
CA THR A 404 20.44 -6.68 4.80
C THR A 404 20.57 -7.05 3.31
N ALA A 405 19.52 -7.47 2.65
CA ALA A 405 19.53 -7.75 1.20
C ALA A 405 19.60 -6.46 0.36
N ASP A 406 19.05 -5.35 0.85
CA ASP A 406 19.08 -4.05 0.18
C ASP A 406 20.40 -3.27 0.37
N GLU A 407 21.20 -3.56 1.41
CA GLU A 407 22.49 -2.91 1.68
C GLU A 407 23.55 -3.15 0.59
N PRO A 408 23.77 -4.35 0.02
CA PRO A 408 24.77 -4.57 -1.03
C PRO A 408 24.42 -3.79 -2.33
N ASN A 409 23.14 -3.60 -2.60
CA ASN A 409 22.66 -2.83 -3.75
C ASN A 409 22.85 -1.31 -3.58
N ARG A 410 22.97 -0.83 -2.33
CA ARG A 410 23.33 0.56 -2.01
C ARG A 410 24.85 0.79 -2.04
N ALA A 411 25.66 -0.20 -1.65
CA ALA A 411 27.11 -0.10 -1.66
C ALA A 411 27.73 -0.23 -3.06
N SER A 412 27.11 -0.96 -3.99
CA SER A 412 27.56 -1.09 -5.38
C SER A 412 27.17 0.11 -6.27
N LYS A 413 26.35 1.04 -5.74
CA LYS A 413 25.94 2.29 -6.41
C LYS A 413 26.63 3.54 -5.84
N ARG A 414 27.61 3.37 -4.97
CA ARG A 414 28.59 4.39 -4.54
C ARG A 414 29.93 4.16 -5.27
#